data_347021cf4c4dd880041c70c2fdc54f77
#
_entry.id   347021cf4c4dd880041c70c2fdc54f77
#
_cell.length_a   1.000
_cell.length_b   1.000
_cell.length_c   1.000
_cell.angle_alpha   90.00
_cell.angle_beta   90.00
_cell.angle_gamma   90.00
#
_symmetry.space_group_name_H-M   'P 1'
#
loop_
_entity.id
_entity.type
_entity.pdbx_description
1 polymer ?
#
loop_
_entity_poly.entity_id
_entity_poly.type
_entity_poly.pdbx_seq_one_letter_code
_entity_poly.pdbx_strand_id
1 'polypeptide(L)'
;FDKIGGISNALTFGLLIYSLEGIAHHENWRMIALQVLLLLVIGTFFIRRQLRQEVPILPLDLMRIPIFALSVLSSITSFTAQLLAMVSLPFYLQNVAGRNEVETGLLLTPWPVATILTAPVAGRLIEKYHPGLLGGIGMVVYATGLLLLALLPGQPTNMDIAWRLMLCGMGFGLFQTPNNSTMISAAPRSRSGGANGMQG
;
A
#
# COMPACT_ATOMS: atom_id res chain seq x y z
N PHE A 1 4.08 15.22 23.74
CA PHE A 1 3.99 13.83 23.22
C PHE A 1 2.66 13.20 23.72
N ASP A 2 1.75 12.90 22.80
CA ASP A 2 0.44 12.31 23.17
C ASP A 2 0.57 10.80 23.48
N LYS A 3 0.91 10.49 24.72
CA LYS A 3 1.07 9.10 25.19
C LYS A 3 -0.25 8.30 25.09
N ILE A 4 -1.39 8.93 25.37
CA ILE A 4 -2.71 8.27 25.31
C ILE A 4 -3.11 7.98 23.86
N GLY A 5 -2.85 8.93 22.96
CA GLY A 5 -3.04 8.73 21.51
C GLY A 5 -2.15 7.61 20.98
N GLY A 6 -0.88 7.55 21.36
CA GLY A 6 0.04 6.47 20.96
C GLY A 6 -0.39 5.09 21.45
N ILE A 7 -0.79 4.98 22.73
CA ILE A 7 -1.28 3.71 23.30
C ILE A 7 -2.59 3.27 22.64
N SER A 8 -3.55 4.18 22.48
CA SER A 8 -4.84 3.84 21.83
C SER A 8 -4.67 3.45 20.35
N ASN A 9 -3.70 4.07 19.63
CA ASN A 9 -3.32 3.67 18.29
C ASN A 9 -2.79 2.23 18.28
N ALA A 10 -1.77 1.94 19.10
CA ALA A 10 -1.17 0.61 19.20
C ALA A 10 -2.19 -0.47 19.57
N LEU A 11 -3.09 -0.18 20.51
CA LEU A 11 -4.18 -1.09 20.89
C LEU A 11 -5.19 -1.32 19.77
N THR A 12 -5.56 -0.26 19.02
CA THR A 12 -6.51 -0.38 17.91
C THR A 12 -5.94 -1.25 16.79
N PHE A 13 -4.70 -0.99 16.36
CA PHE A 13 -4.07 -1.78 15.30
C PHE A 13 -3.70 -3.19 15.78
N GLY A 14 -3.23 -3.35 17.03
CA GLY A 14 -2.95 -4.66 17.62
C GLY A 14 -4.20 -5.54 17.68
N LEU A 15 -5.34 -5.00 18.16
CA LEU A 15 -6.62 -5.71 18.17
C LEU A 15 -7.14 -6.01 16.77
N LEU A 16 -6.93 -5.11 15.80
CA LEU A 16 -7.31 -5.35 14.41
C LEU A 16 -6.56 -6.57 13.85
N ILE A 17 -5.24 -6.59 13.99
CA ILE A 17 -4.41 -7.70 13.51
C ILE A 17 -4.79 -9.00 14.22
N TYR A 18 -4.92 -8.98 15.55
CA TYR A 18 -5.27 -10.15 16.34
C TYR A 18 -6.68 -10.69 16.03
N SER A 19 -7.65 -9.81 15.74
CA SER A 19 -8.99 -10.22 15.32
C SER A 19 -8.98 -10.86 13.93
N LEU A 20 -8.17 -10.35 12.99
CA LEU A 20 -8.01 -10.92 11.66
C LEU A 20 -7.34 -12.30 11.71
N GLU A 21 -6.34 -12.46 12.57
CA GLU A 21 -5.67 -13.74 12.80
C GLU A 21 -6.63 -14.78 13.38
N GLY A 22 -7.43 -14.42 14.39
CA GLY A 22 -8.45 -15.30 14.97
C GLY A 22 -9.50 -15.75 13.95
N ILE A 23 -9.91 -14.88 13.02
CA ILE A 23 -10.80 -15.23 11.92
C ILE A 23 -10.11 -16.22 10.96
N ALA A 24 -8.85 -15.99 10.61
CA ALA A 24 -8.08 -16.84 9.69
C ALA A 24 -7.84 -18.25 10.25
N HIS A 25 -7.64 -18.37 11.56
CA HIS A 25 -7.42 -19.65 12.27
C HIS A 25 -8.69 -20.32 12.79
N HIS A 26 -9.89 -19.84 12.40
CA HIS A 26 -11.16 -20.40 12.82
C HIS A 26 -11.33 -20.53 14.36
N GLU A 27 -10.85 -19.53 15.10
CA GLU A 27 -11.04 -19.48 16.54
C GLU A 27 -12.51 -19.47 16.93
N ASN A 28 -12.78 -19.68 18.24
CA ASN A 28 -14.15 -19.67 18.75
C ASN A 28 -14.84 -18.34 18.45
N TRP A 29 -16.00 -18.39 17.76
CA TRP A 29 -16.77 -17.22 17.34
C TRP A 29 -17.06 -16.22 18.47
N ARG A 30 -17.18 -16.68 19.73
CA ARG A 30 -17.38 -15.82 20.91
C ARG A 30 -16.14 -14.97 21.21
N MET A 31 -14.95 -15.54 21.02
CA MET A 31 -13.69 -14.82 21.20
C MET A 31 -13.53 -13.77 20.10
N ILE A 32 -13.81 -14.14 18.86
CA ILE A 32 -13.77 -13.21 17.71
C ILE A 32 -14.77 -12.06 17.91
N ALA A 33 -16.00 -12.36 18.35
CA ALA A 33 -17.01 -11.33 18.63
C ALA A 33 -16.57 -10.36 19.74
N LEU A 34 -15.93 -10.88 20.80
CA LEU A 34 -15.38 -10.05 21.87
C LEU A 34 -14.24 -9.16 21.37
N GLN A 35 -13.33 -9.71 20.58
CA GLN A 35 -12.21 -8.96 19.99
C GLN A 35 -12.72 -7.83 19.08
N VAL A 36 -13.70 -8.12 18.21
CA VAL A 36 -14.32 -7.12 17.33
C VAL A 36 -15.06 -6.06 18.13
N LEU A 37 -15.77 -6.44 19.19
CA LEU A 37 -16.43 -5.47 20.08
C LEU A 37 -15.42 -4.54 20.75
N LEU A 38 -14.33 -5.08 21.28
CA LEU A 38 -13.26 -4.29 21.89
C LEU A 38 -12.59 -3.37 20.85
N LEU A 39 -12.35 -3.87 19.63
CA LEU A 39 -11.84 -3.08 18.53
C LEU A 39 -12.76 -1.90 18.18
N LEU A 40 -14.08 -2.12 18.11
CA LEU A 40 -15.06 -1.07 17.85
C LEU A 40 -15.09 -0.02 18.96
N VAL A 41 -15.03 -0.43 20.22
CA VAL A 41 -15.03 0.50 21.38
C VAL A 41 -13.75 1.34 21.39
N ILE A 42 -12.58 0.67 21.36
CA ILE A 42 -11.27 1.35 21.44
C ILE A 42 -11.03 2.16 20.17
N GLY A 43 -11.37 1.63 19.00
CA GLY A 43 -11.24 2.33 17.71
C GLY A 43 -12.14 3.57 17.65
N THR A 44 -13.38 3.49 18.12
CA THR A 44 -14.28 4.65 18.18
C THR A 44 -13.76 5.71 19.15
N PHE A 45 -13.26 5.30 20.32
CA PHE A 45 -12.61 6.22 21.26
C PHE A 45 -11.39 6.89 20.61
N PHE A 46 -10.52 6.12 19.98
CA PHE A 46 -9.33 6.61 19.28
C PHE A 46 -9.71 7.63 18.20
N ILE A 47 -10.64 7.29 17.30
CA ILE A 47 -11.07 8.16 16.20
C ILE A 47 -11.68 9.47 16.75
N ARG A 48 -12.59 9.38 17.74
CA ARG A 48 -13.21 10.56 18.36
C ARG A 48 -12.18 11.46 19.03
N ARG A 49 -11.18 10.86 19.67
CA ARG A 49 -10.08 11.61 20.28
C ARG A 49 -9.22 12.30 19.22
N GLN A 50 -8.83 11.59 18.14
CA GLN A 50 -8.04 12.15 17.04
C GLN A 50 -8.72 13.34 16.37
N LEU A 51 -10.04 13.26 16.17
CA LEU A 51 -10.82 14.35 15.57
C LEU A 51 -10.91 15.62 16.45
N ARG A 52 -10.62 15.51 17.75
CA ARG A 52 -10.66 16.63 18.71
C ARG A 52 -9.29 17.25 19.00
N GLN A 53 -8.21 16.61 18.53
CA GLN A 53 -6.84 17.11 18.76
C GLN A 53 -6.43 18.13 17.71
N GLU A 54 -5.67 19.15 18.13
CA GLU A 54 -5.09 20.15 17.22
C GLU A 54 -3.99 19.54 16.33
N VAL A 55 -3.24 18.55 16.85
CA VAL A 55 -2.20 17.79 16.14
C VAL A 55 -2.46 16.30 16.30
N PRO A 56 -3.39 15.73 15.51
CA PRO A 56 -3.68 14.31 15.60
C PRO A 56 -2.54 13.45 15.04
N ILE A 57 -2.35 12.25 15.58
CA ILE A 57 -1.39 11.25 15.08
C ILE A 57 -1.83 10.79 13.68
N LEU A 58 -3.13 10.50 13.50
CA LEU A 58 -3.73 10.24 12.20
C LEU A 58 -4.48 11.49 11.74
N PRO A 59 -4.04 12.15 10.67
CA PRO A 59 -4.66 13.37 10.17
C PRO A 59 -5.96 13.08 9.41
N LEU A 60 -6.96 12.51 10.10
CA LEU A 60 -8.27 12.16 9.54
C LEU A 60 -9.02 13.38 8.99
N ASP A 61 -8.71 14.57 9.48
CA ASP A 61 -9.23 15.84 8.98
C ASP A 61 -8.76 16.13 7.54
N LEU A 62 -7.55 15.68 7.15
CA LEU A 62 -7.06 15.81 5.78
C LEU A 62 -7.86 14.94 4.79
N MET A 63 -8.53 13.88 5.24
CA MET A 63 -9.42 13.07 4.40
C MET A 63 -10.64 13.85 3.89
N ARG A 64 -10.94 15.01 4.49
CA ARG A 64 -11.97 15.95 3.97
C ARG A 64 -11.51 16.69 2.71
N ILE A 65 -10.21 16.71 2.43
CA ILE A 65 -9.66 17.27 1.21
C ILE A 65 -9.75 16.20 0.11
N PRO A 66 -10.57 16.37 -0.93
CA PRO A 66 -10.85 15.30 -1.89
C PRO A 66 -9.60 14.75 -2.58
N ILE A 67 -8.66 15.62 -2.95
CA ILE A 67 -7.42 15.21 -3.60
C ILE A 67 -6.53 14.36 -2.66
N PHE A 68 -6.51 14.68 -1.38
CA PHE A 68 -5.79 13.91 -0.37
C PHE A 68 -6.45 12.54 -0.17
N ALA A 69 -7.77 12.50 -0.01
CA ALA A 69 -8.53 11.26 0.17
C ALA A 69 -8.39 10.31 -1.04
N LEU A 70 -8.46 10.85 -2.25
CA LEU A 70 -8.25 10.07 -3.48
C LEU A 70 -6.82 9.52 -3.57
N SER A 71 -5.82 10.33 -3.20
CA SER A 71 -4.42 9.88 -3.18
C SER A 71 -4.19 8.76 -2.15
N VAL A 72 -4.77 8.87 -0.96
CA VAL A 72 -4.74 7.81 0.07
C VAL A 72 -5.43 6.54 -0.43
N LEU A 73 -6.62 6.66 -1.00
CA LEU A 73 -7.36 5.50 -1.53
C LEU A 73 -6.60 4.81 -2.65
N SER A 74 -6.01 5.58 -3.56
CA SER A 74 -5.16 5.05 -4.64
C SER A 74 -3.92 4.34 -4.09
N SER A 75 -3.29 4.89 -3.02
CA SER A 75 -2.18 4.23 -2.32
C SER A 75 -2.62 2.89 -1.72
N ILE A 76 -3.71 2.87 -0.95
CA ILE A 76 -4.22 1.64 -0.32
C ILE A 76 -4.48 0.58 -1.39
N THR A 77 -5.16 0.94 -2.47
CA THR A 77 -5.49 -0.01 -3.55
C THR A 77 -4.23 -0.55 -4.23
N SER A 78 -3.28 0.32 -4.56
CA SER A 78 -2.05 -0.09 -5.25
C SER A 78 -1.13 -0.93 -4.37
N PHE A 79 -0.97 -0.58 -3.09
CA PHE A 79 -0.18 -1.39 -2.14
C PHE A 79 -0.86 -2.74 -1.85
N THR A 80 -2.19 -2.78 -1.74
CA THR A 80 -2.91 -4.06 -1.59
C THR A 80 -2.69 -4.97 -2.79
N ALA A 81 -2.79 -4.43 -4.00
CA ALA A 81 -2.51 -5.18 -5.23
C ALA A 81 -1.06 -5.67 -5.29
N GLN A 82 -0.09 -4.83 -4.86
CA GLN A 82 1.31 -5.21 -4.77
C GLN A 82 1.52 -6.36 -3.77
N LEU A 83 0.97 -6.25 -2.56
CA LEU A 83 1.10 -7.29 -1.53
C LEU A 83 0.50 -8.60 -2.01
N LEU A 84 -0.68 -8.59 -2.62
CA LEU A 84 -1.30 -9.78 -3.19
C LEU A 84 -0.41 -10.43 -4.26
N ALA A 85 0.15 -9.63 -5.17
CA ALA A 85 1.07 -10.13 -6.19
C ALA A 85 2.35 -10.69 -5.56
N MET A 86 2.95 -10.00 -4.58
CA MET A 86 4.19 -10.42 -3.92
C MET A 86 4.02 -11.66 -3.04
N VAL A 87 2.82 -11.92 -2.54
CA VAL A 87 2.50 -13.16 -1.80
C VAL A 87 2.16 -14.30 -2.76
N SER A 88 1.28 -14.06 -3.75
CA SER A 88 0.79 -15.12 -4.63
C SER A 88 1.82 -15.61 -5.65
N LEU A 89 2.68 -14.70 -6.14
CA LEU A 89 3.62 -15.03 -7.21
C LEU A 89 4.70 -16.05 -6.79
N PRO A 90 5.33 -15.98 -5.61
CA PRO A 90 6.24 -17.03 -5.14
C PRO A 90 5.57 -18.40 -5.06
N PHE A 91 4.34 -18.46 -4.56
CA PHE A 91 3.59 -19.74 -4.52
C PHE A 91 3.33 -20.31 -5.91
N TYR A 92 2.94 -19.46 -6.85
CA TYR A 92 2.76 -19.87 -8.24
C TYR A 92 4.07 -20.38 -8.87
N LEU A 93 5.16 -19.64 -8.71
CA LEU A 93 6.47 -19.98 -9.28
C LEU A 93 7.02 -21.30 -8.71
N GLN A 94 6.85 -21.54 -7.41
CA GLN A 94 7.35 -22.75 -6.76
C GLN A 94 6.42 -23.95 -7.02
N ASN A 95 5.11 -23.80 -6.82
CA ASN A 95 4.19 -24.94 -6.84
C ASN A 95 3.65 -25.28 -8.25
N VAL A 96 3.56 -24.29 -9.15
CA VAL A 96 3.00 -24.49 -10.49
C VAL A 96 4.10 -24.50 -11.54
N ALA A 97 5.01 -23.51 -11.51
CA ALA A 97 6.10 -23.40 -12.49
C ALA A 97 7.34 -24.24 -12.12
N GLY A 98 7.35 -24.90 -10.95
CA GLY A 98 8.42 -25.83 -10.51
C GLY A 98 9.78 -25.15 -10.25
N ARG A 99 9.78 -23.85 -9.92
CA ARG A 99 11.00 -23.09 -9.63
C ARG A 99 11.47 -23.34 -8.20
N ASN A 100 12.78 -23.37 -7.99
CA ASN A 100 13.32 -23.41 -6.64
C ASN A 100 13.25 -22.02 -5.96
N GLU A 101 13.52 -21.97 -4.66
CA GLU A 101 13.42 -20.73 -3.85
C GLU A 101 14.36 -19.63 -4.33
N VAL A 102 15.60 -19.98 -4.70
CA VAL A 102 16.60 -19.03 -5.18
C VAL A 102 16.21 -18.44 -6.54
N GLU A 103 15.77 -19.28 -7.48
CA GLU A 103 15.28 -18.83 -8.78
C GLU A 103 14.06 -17.92 -8.62
N THR A 104 13.12 -18.28 -7.72
CA THR A 104 11.95 -17.47 -7.41
C THR A 104 12.37 -16.09 -6.90
N GLY A 105 13.28 -16.01 -5.95
CA GLY A 105 13.79 -14.75 -5.42
C GLY A 105 14.43 -13.88 -6.50
N LEU A 106 15.25 -14.47 -7.38
CA LEU A 106 15.88 -13.76 -8.49
C LEU A 106 14.85 -13.26 -9.51
N LEU A 107 13.83 -14.07 -9.80
CA LEU A 107 12.76 -13.71 -10.74
C LEU A 107 11.87 -12.58 -10.23
N LEU A 108 11.76 -12.38 -8.91
CA LEU A 108 11.01 -11.27 -8.32
C LEU A 108 11.81 -9.95 -8.31
N THR A 109 13.13 -10.00 -8.43
CA THR A 109 14.02 -8.82 -8.38
C THR A 109 13.73 -7.74 -9.43
N PRO A 110 13.28 -8.04 -10.67
CA PRO A 110 12.97 -7.01 -11.67
C PRO A 110 11.96 -5.95 -11.23
N TRP A 111 11.00 -6.29 -10.36
CA TRP A 111 10.01 -5.33 -9.86
C TRP A 111 10.66 -4.20 -9.03
N PRO A 112 11.30 -4.47 -7.89
CA PRO A 112 11.93 -3.41 -7.10
C PRO A 112 13.01 -2.66 -7.89
N VAL A 113 13.78 -3.33 -8.75
CA VAL A 113 14.78 -2.67 -9.60
C VAL A 113 14.12 -1.66 -10.53
N ALA A 114 13.06 -2.03 -11.22
CA ALA A 114 12.32 -1.13 -12.10
C ALA A 114 11.72 0.05 -11.32
N THR A 115 11.17 -0.19 -10.12
CA THR A 115 10.65 0.87 -9.24
C THR A 115 11.74 1.87 -8.85
N ILE A 116 12.90 1.39 -8.41
CA ILE A 116 14.04 2.23 -8.01
C ILE A 116 14.55 3.08 -9.18
N LEU A 117 14.60 2.53 -10.38
CA LEU A 117 15.06 3.26 -11.57
C LEU A 117 14.02 4.28 -12.06
N THR A 118 12.74 3.98 -11.91
CA THR A 118 11.64 4.84 -12.40
C THR A 118 11.32 6.00 -11.43
N ALA A 119 11.46 5.80 -10.14
CA ALA A 119 11.12 6.82 -9.14
C ALA A 119 11.87 8.15 -9.32
N PRO A 120 13.21 8.20 -9.57
CA PRO A 120 13.91 9.44 -9.84
C PRO A 120 13.46 10.11 -11.16
N VAL A 121 13.11 9.31 -12.17
CA VAL A 121 12.58 9.83 -13.45
C VAL A 121 11.23 10.48 -13.22
N ALA A 122 10.34 9.81 -12.47
CA ALA A 122 9.05 10.37 -12.06
C ALA A 122 9.22 11.68 -11.26
N GLY A 123 10.19 11.72 -10.34
CA GLY A 123 10.53 12.92 -9.58
C GLY A 123 10.89 14.13 -10.45
N ARG A 124 11.68 13.93 -11.51
CA ARG A 124 12.01 15.00 -12.47
C ARG A 124 10.82 15.37 -13.37
N LEU A 125 9.98 14.41 -13.70
CA LEU A 125 8.82 14.64 -14.56
C LEU A 125 7.73 15.47 -13.85
N ILE A 126 7.59 15.37 -12.52
CA ILE A 126 6.64 16.16 -11.73
C ILE A 126 6.93 17.67 -11.85
N GLU A 127 8.18 18.06 -12.08
CA GLU A 127 8.54 19.48 -12.26
C GLU A 127 7.98 20.07 -13.56
N LYS A 128 7.72 19.23 -14.56
CA LYS A 128 7.28 19.63 -15.90
C LYS A 128 5.82 19.29 -16.21
N TYR A 129 5.30 18.22 -15.62
CA TYR A 129 3.98 17.69 -15.92
C TYR A 129 3.11 17.64 -14.68
N HIS A 130 1.80 17.73 -14.86
CA HIS A 130 0.85 17.68 -13.75
C HIS A 130 0.92 16.31 -13.03
N PRO A 131 1.10 16.30 -11.69
CA PRO A 131 1.27 15.05 -10.92
C PRO A 131 0.13 14.04 -11.13
N GLY A 132 -1.12 14.52 -11.25
CA GLY A 132 -2.28 13.65 -11.47
C GLY A 132 -2.25 12.93 -12.82
N LEU A 133 -1.76 13.57 -13.89
CA LEU A 133 -1.60 12.93 -15.20
C LEU A 133 -0.52 11.84 -15.14
N LEU A 134 0.63 12.18 -14.54
CA LEU A 134 1.76 11.27 -14.43
C LEU A 134 1.41 10.04 -13.58
N GLY A 135 0.74 10.28 -12.42
CA GLY A 135 0.24 9.22 -11.58
C GLY A 135 -0.80 8.34 -12.25
N GLY A 136 -1.70 8.94 -13.05
CA GLY A 136 -2.69 8.22 -13.84
C GLY A 136 -2.07 7.31 -14.89
N ILE A 137 -1.07 7.79 -15.63
CA ILE A 137 -0.29 6.97 -16.59
C ILE A 137 0.41 5.83 -15.85
N GLY A 138 1.07 6.13 -14.71
CA GLY A 138 1.71 5.12 -13.88
C GLY A 138 0.75 4.02 -13.44
N MET A 139 -0.47 4.39 -13.02
CA MET A 139 -1.49 3.44 -12.59
C MET A 139 -1.99 2.55 -13.76
N VAL A 140 -2.16 3.11 -14.95
CA VAL A 140 -2.53 2.33 -16.15
C VAL A 140 -1.42 1.33 -16.50
N VAL A 141 -0.16 1.75 -16.50
CA VAL A 141 0.99 0.86 -16.75
C VAL A 141 1.07 -0.23 -15.69
N TYR A 142 0.87 0.11 -14.43
CA TYR A 142 0.85 -0.82 -13.31
C TYR A 142 -0.27 -1.86 -13.43
N ALA A 143 -1.50 -1.41 -13.68
CA ALA A 143 -2.65 -2.29 -13.86
C ALA A 143 -2.46 -3.23 -15.06
N THR A 144 -1.91 -2.72 -16.17
CA THR A 144 -1.55 -3.52 -17.35
C THR A 144 -0.51 -4.59 -17.00
N GLY A 145 0.54 -4.23 -16.24
CA GLY A 145 1.54 -5.17 -15.78
C GLY A 145 0.95 -6.30 -14.92
N LEU A 146 0.08 -5.95 -13.96
CA LEU A 146 -0.63 -6.93 -13.12
C LEU A 146 -1.55 -7.84 -13.93
N LEU A 147 -2.29 -7.29 -14.90
CA LEU A 147 -3.13 -8.06 -15.79
C LEU A 147 -2.31 -9.06 -16.61
N LEU A 148 -1.19 -8.63 -17.16
CA LEU A 148 -0.28 -9.50 -17.90
C LEU A 148 0.35 -10.58 -17.03
N LEU A 149 0.62 -10.29 -15.75
CA LEU A 149 1.05 -11.30 -14.77
C LEU A 149 -0.07 -12.32 -14.48
N ALA A 150 -1.31 -11.88 -14.36
CA ALA A 150 -2.45 -12.78 -14.18
C ALA A 150 -2.69 -13.70 -15.39
N LEU A 151 -2.24 -13.28 -16.58
CA LEU A 151 -2.32 -14.03 -17.83
C LEU A 151 -1.02 -14.81 -18.16
N LEU A 152 -0.22 -15.13 -17.15
CA LEU A 152 0.97 -15.97 -17.35
C LEU A 152 0.56 -17.38 -17.87
N PRO A 153 1.28 -17.91 -18.87
CA PRO A 153 1.07 -19.30 -19.32
C PRO A 153 1.47 -20.29 -18.21
N GLY A 154 0.95 -21.51 -18.26
CA GLY A 154 1.21 -22.53 -17.24
C GLY A 154 2.70 -22.87 -17.05
N GLN A 155 3.53 -22.68 -18.07
CA GLN A 155 5.00 -22.81 -18.01
C GLN A 155 5.67 -21.55 -18.59
N PRO A 156 5.77 -20.48 -17.83
CA PRO A 156 6.35 -19.23 -18.29
C PRO A 156 7.87 -19.32 -18.38
N THR A 157 8.45 -18.69 -19.38
CA THR A 157 9.91 -18.47 -19.45
C THR A 157 10.34 -17.43 -18.41
N ASN A 158 11.62 -17.45 -18.02
CA ASN A 158 12.16 -16.45 -17.09
C ASN A 158 12.01 -15.03 -17.65
N MET A 159 12.14 -14.88 -18.96
CA MET A 159 11.97 -13.58 -19.63
C MET A 159 10.50 -13.12 -19.57
N ASP A 160 9.53 -14.05 -19.74
CA ASP A 160 8.10 -13.73 -19.62
C ASP A 160 7.74 -13.15 -18.26
N ILE A 161 8.33 -13.69 -17.20
CA ILE A 161 8.11 -13.22 -15.82
C ILE A 161 8.80 -11.88 -15.62
N ALA A 162 10.08 -11.78 -16.01
CA ALA A 162 10.91 -10.62 -15.74
C ALA A 162 10.37 -9.32 -16.36
N TRP A 163 10.01 -9.31 -17.64
CA TRP A 163 9.55 -8.08 -18.30
C TRP A 163 8.17 -7.62 -17.77
N ARG A 164 7.28 -8.56 -17.40
CA ARG A 164 5.99 -8.22 -16.80
C ARG A 164 6.16 -7.61 -15.40
N LEU A 165 7.09 -8.16 -14.60
CA LEU A 165 7.46 -7.60 -13.31
C LEU A 165 8.13 -6.23 -13.43
N MET A 166 8.99 -6.05 -14.45
CA MET A 166 9.56 -4.72 -14.76
C MET A 166 8.45 -3.71 -15.09
N LEU A 167 7.46 -4.11 -15.88
CA LEU A 167 6.33 -3.25 -16.22
C LEU A 167 5.53 -2.85 -14.98
N CYS A 168 5.27 -3.80 -14.06
CA CYS A 168 4.64 -3.51 -12.77
C CYS A 168 5.47 -2.52 -11.95
N GLY A 169 6.78 -2.75 -11.84
CA GLY A 169 7.69 -1.87 -11.10
C GLY A 169 7.79 -0.46 -11.69
N MET A 170 7.86 -0.35 -13.01
CA MET A 170 7.86 0.96 -13.71
C MET A 170 6.54 1.71 -13.46
N GLY A 171 5.40 1.04 -13.62
CA GLY A 171 4.10 1.63 -13.39
C GLY A 171 3.93 2.09 -11.95
N PHE A 172 4.32 1.26 -10.99
CA PHE A 172 4.26 1.57 -9.57
C PHE A 172 5.16 2.76 -9.20
N GLY A 173 6.41 2.80 -9.65
CA GLY A 173 7.33 3.91 -9.40
C GLY A 173 6.86 5.23 -10.02
N LEU A 174 6.30 5.18 -11.25
CA LEU A 174 5.73 6.32 -11.92
C LEU A 174 4.45 6.86 -11.26
N PHE A 175 3.68 5.99 -10.58
CA PHE A 175 2.50 6.36 -9.81
C PHE A 175 2.86 6.88 -8.42
N GLN A 176 3.67 6.14 -7.66
CA GLN A 176 3.91 6.41 -6.24
C GLN A 176 4.54 7.78 -6.00
N THR A 177 5.53 8.16 -6.80
CA THR A 177 6.26 9.42 -6.62
C THR A 177 5.35 10.66 -6.75
N PRO A 178 4.57 10.86 -7.83
CA PRO A 178 3.64 11.98 -7.92
C PRO A 178 2.50 11.90 -6.91
N ASN A 179 2.03 10.71 -6.56
CA ASN A 179 0.98 10.54 -5.58
C ASN A 179 1.43 10.99 -4.18
N ASN A 180 2.63 10.59 -3.76
CA ASN A 180 3.23 11.04 -2.50
C ASN A 180 3.43 12.57 -2.48
N SER A 181 3.94 13.15 -3.58
CA SER A 181 4.08 14.60 -3.74
C SER A 181 2.73 15.32 -3.60
N THR A 182 1.67 14.77 -4.19
CA THR A 182 0.31 15.32 -4.10
C THR A 182 -0.22 15.26 -2.67
N MET A 183 -0.01 14.16 -1.96
CA MET A 183 -0.41 14.03 -0.55
C MET A 183 0.28 15.06 0.34
N ILE A 184 1.59 15.24 0.18
CA ILE A 184 2.37 16.21 0.97
C ILE A 184 1.92 17.64 0.63
N SER A 185 1.71 17.95 -0.64
CA SER A 185 1.32 19.30 -1.10
C SER A 185 -0.12 19.66 -0.72
N ALA A 186 -1.01 18.68 -0.64
CA ALA A 186 -2.40 18.89 -0.22
C ALA A 186 -2.52 19.12 1.30
N ALA A 187 -1.53 18.70 2.10
CA ALA A 187 -1.52 18.94 3.53
C ALA A 187 -1.08 20.39 3.85
N PRO A 188 -1.71 21.10 4.81
CA PRO A 188 -1.22 22.38 5.30
C PRO A 188 0.23 22.25 5.78
N ARG A 189 1.05 23.30 5.55
CA ARG A 189 2.49 23.28 5.90
C ARG A 189 2.77 22.92 7.37
N SER A 190 1.89 23.32 8.28
CA SER A 190 1.96 22.95 9.70
C SER A 190 1.71 21.46 9.98
N ARG A 191 1.23 20.69 9.00
CA ARG A 191 0.83 19.27 9.13
C ARG A 191 1.49 18.34 8.10
N SER A 192 2.49 18.83 7.37
CA SER A 192 3.23 18.01 6.40
C SER A 192 3.90 16.79 7.04
N GLY A 193 4.29 16.87 8.32
CA GLY A 193 4.80 15.72 9.07
C GLY A 193 3.76 14.60 9.27
N GLY A 194 2.48 14.96 9.51
CA GLY A 194 1.38 13.99 9.60
C GLY A 194 1.06 13.32 8.25
N ALA A 195 1.13 14.08 7.16
CA ALA A 195 0.95 13.54 5.80
C ALA A 195 2.06 12.54 5.44
N ASN A 196 3.31 12.83 5.80
CA ASN A 196 4.43 11.89 5.63
C ASN A 196 4.26 10.60 6.44
N GLY A 197 3.74 10.70 7.67
CA GLY A 197 3.48 9.54 8.52
C GLY A 197 2.40 8.60 7.98
N MET A 198 1.54 9.04 7.04
CA MET A 198 0.55 8.17 6.38
C MET A 198 1.10 7.45 5.12
N GLN A 199 2.34 7.75 4.72
CA GLN A 199 2.98 7.12 3.56
C GLN A 199 3.83 5.89 3.92
N GLY A 200 4.18 5.72 5.17
CA GLY A 200 4.94 4.60 5.73
C GLY A 200 4.04 3.60 6.40
#